data_ba583b2e49da4edab382c31e233d50b6
#
_entry.id   ba583b2e49da4edab382c31e233d50b6
#
_cell.length_a   1.000
_cell.length_b   1.000
_cell.length_c   1.000
_cell.angle_alpha   90.00
_cell.angle_beta   90.00
_cell.angle_gamma   90.00
#
_symmetry.space_group_name_H-M   'P 1'
#
loop_
_entity.id
_entity.type
_entity.pdbx_description
1 polymer ?
#
loop_
_entity_poly.entity_id
_entity_poly.type
_entity_poly.pdbx_seq_one_letter_code
_entity_poly.pdbx_strand_id
1 'polypeptide(L)'
;MASTAKKSSRSASGRVNRTVRGSPKATASVSRKVTTAATIRKIGDDWARHWNAGELDGVVAAYAEDAVYLPPHHEAVHGREAIRRYLKVPLGHSVSDLAFEVAYIKQQGPIAWDVGTYRMTIPQSDGTKKEDRGKYLSVWRRVGKKWLLAADAWSSDLPPSA
;
A
#
# COMPACT_ATOMS: atom_id res chain seq x y z
N MET A 1 43.64 -81.91 -15.65
CA MET A 1 43.84 -82.59 -14.34
C MET A 1 43.09 -81.81 -13.32
N ALA A 2 41.98 -82.31 -12.93
CA ALA A 2 41.65 -82.76 -11.58
C ALA A 2 41.43 -81.52 -10.66
N SER A 3 40.29 -81.34 -10.16
CA SER A 3 39.38 -82.06 -9.25
C SER A 3 39.18 -81.13 -8.08
N THR A 4 38.13 -80.90 -7.56
CA THR A 4 36.98 -81.45 -6.87
C THR A 4 36.50 -80.38 -5.87
N ALA A 5 35.33 -79.96 -5.93
CA ALA A 5 34.14 -80.33 -5.13
C ALA A 5 34.14 -79.99 -3.64
N LYS A 6 33.08 -79.37 -3.24
CA LYS A 6 32.10 -79.76 -2.24
C LYS A 6 31.85 -78.77 -1.10
N LYS A 7 30.67 -78.34 -1.04
CA LYS A 7 29.54 -78.46 -0.11
C LYS A 7 29.45 -77.37 0.93
N SER A 8 28.37 -76.63 0.86
CA SER A 8 27.09 -76.74 1.63
C SER A 8 27.16 -76.22 3.07
N SER A 9 26.42 -75.19 3.38
CA SER A 9 25.20 -75.31 4.19
C SER A 9 24.70 -73.93 4.61
N ARG A 10 23.48 -73.63 4.32
CA ARG A 10 22.39 -73.13 5.15
C ARG A 10 22.76 -72.32 6.36
N SER A 11 22.26 -71.08 6.48
CA SER A 11 21.09 -70.89 7.34
C SER A 11 20.73 -69.41 7.49
N ALA A 12 19.46 -69.09 7.34
CA ALA A 12 18.55 -68.23 8.09
C ALA A 12 18.78 -66.75 8.17
N SER A 13 17.94 -66.06 7.45
CA SER A 13 16.88 -65.25 8.03
C SER A 13 17.33 -64.14 9.03
N GLY A 14 17.30 -62.92 8.58
CA GLY A 14 17.32 -61.75 9.41
C GLY A 14 16.79 -60.54 8.65
N ARG A 15 15.48 -60.48 8.44
CA ARG A 15 14.79 -59.36 7.84
C ARG A 15 14.74 -58.24 8.87
N VAL A 16 15.70 -57.33 8.85
CA VAL A 16 15.66 -56.11 9.69
C VAL A 16 14.84 -55.07 8.94
N ASN A 17 13.63 -54.88 9.42
CA ASN A 17 12.69 -53.88 8.98
C ASN A 17 13.19 -52.51 9.46
N ARG A 18 13.91 -51.78 8.61
CA ARG A 18 14.38 -50.41 8.90
C ARG A 18 13.26 -49.42 8.62
N THR A 19 12.47 -49.13 9.61
CA THR A 19 11.47 -48.07 9.60
C THR A 19 12.19 -46.73 9.38
N VAL A 20 12.12 -46.21 8.17
CA VAL A 20 12.55 -44.87 7.85
C VAL A 20 11.54 -43.92 8.48
N ARG A 21 11.88 -43.37 9.63
CA ARG A 21 11.16 -42.22 10.19
C ARG A 21 11.39 -41.03 9.26
N GLY A 22 10.36 -40.69 8.47
CA GLY A 22 10.32 -39.45 7.74
C GLY A 22 10.31 -38.29 8.73
N SER A 23 11.38 -37.52 8.73
CA SER A 23 11.43 -36.23 9.42
C SER A 23 10.36 -35.31 8.80
N PRO A 24 9.55 -34.62 9.62
CA PRO A 24 8.64 -33.63 9.09
C PRO A 24 9.46 -32.49 8.47
N LYS A 25 9.29 -32.25 7.16
CA LYS A 25 9.74 -31.05 6.50
C LYS A 25 9.12 -29.86 7.24
N ALA A 26 9.92 -29.13 7.98
CA ALA A 26 9.56 -27.84 8.51
C ALA A 26 9.20 -26.93 7.32
N THR A 27 7.93 -26.67 7.14
CA THR A 27 7.44 -25.62 6.26
C THR A 27 7.94 -24.29 6.84
N ALA A 28 9.05 -23.80 6.32
CA ALA A 28 9.53 -22.48 6.64
C ALA A 28 8.44 -21.48 6.18
N SER A 29 7.75 -20.89 7.15
CA SER A 29 6.88 -19.75 6.93
C SER A 29 7.77 -18.62 6.39
N VAL A 30 7.71 -18.40 5.07
CA VAL A 30 8.35 -17.24 4.43
C VAL A 30 7.55 -16.03 4.86
N SER A 31 7.98 -15.38 5.93
CA SER A 31 7.48 -14.06 6.32
C SER A 31 7.74 -13.10 5.15
N ARG A 32 6.70 -12.83 4.37
CA ARG A 32 6.77 -11.93 3.22
C ARG A 32 7.04 -10.51 3.75
N LYS A 33 8.26 -10.05 3.64
CA LYS A 33 8.63 -8.70 4.04
C LYS A 33 7.75 -7.70 3.26
N VAL A 34 6.93 -6.95 3.99
CA VAL A 34 6.07 -5.92 3.39
C VAL A 34 6.96 -4.87 2.74
N THR A 35 6.79 -4.61 1.45
CA THR A 35 7.56 -3.61 0.71
C THR A 35 7.07 -2.20 1.03
N THR A 36 7.93 -1.20 0.86
CA THR A 36 7.54 0.22 0.98
C THR A 36 6.38 0.55 0.04
N ALA A 37 6.41 0.06 -1.19
CA ALA A 37 5.32 0.28 -2.14
C ALA A 37 3.99 -0.29 -1.66
N ALA A 38 3.97 -1.50 -1.08
CA ALA A 38 2.76 -2.08 -0.51
C ALA A 38 2.26 -1.29 0.70
N THR A 39 3.18 -0.77 1.52
CA THR A 39 2.82 0.07 2.68
C THR A 39 2.19 1.39 2.22
N ILE A 40 2.80 2.09 1.26
CA ILE A 40 2.30 3.37 0.75
C ILE A 40 0.95 3.18 0.06
N ARG A 41 0.78 2.14 -0.78
CA ARG A 41 -0.54 1.82 -1.37
C ARG A 41 -1.62 1.68 -0.29
N LYS A 42 -1.32 0.89 0.74
CA LYS A 42 -2.28 0.71 1.84
C LYS A 42 -2.63 2.03 2.54
N ILE A 43 -1.66 2.92 2.76
CA ILE A 43 -1.92 4.22 3.38
C ILE A 43 -2.81 5.08 2.44
N GLY A 44 -2.55 5.07 1.14
CA GLY A 44 -3.38 5.74 0.14
C GLY A 44 -4.82 5.21 0.10
N ASP A 45 -4.99 3.88 0.11
CA ASP A 45 -6.30 3.24 0.16
C ASP A 45 -7.06 3.58 1.46
N ASP A 46 -6.35 3.56 2.62
CA ASP A 46 -6.92 3.96 3.91
C ASP A 46 -7.31 5.45 3.91
N TRP A 47 -6.50 6.30 3.29
CA TRP A 47 -6.78 7.73 3.14
C TRP A 47 -8.07 7.97 2.34
N ALA A 48 -8.20 7.32 1.17
CA ALA A 48 -9.41 7.41 0.35
C ALA A 48 -10.64 6.87 1.09
N ARG A 49 -10.50 5.79 1.84
CA ARG A 49 -11.57 5.23 2.67
C ARG A 49 -12.03 6.21 3.76
N HIS A 50 -11.08 6.84 4.48
CA HIS A 50 -11.39 7.85 5.49
C HIS A 50 -12.05 9.08 4.86
N TRP A 51 -11.56 9.51 3.69
CA TRP A 51 -12.16 10.59 2.93
C TRP A 51 -13.63 10.29 2.61
N ASN A 52 -13.90 9.15 1.98
CA ASN A 52 -15.24 8.73 1.58
C ASN A 52 -16.19 8.51 2.77
N ALA A 53 -15.64 8.23 3.95
CA ALA A 53 -16.38 8.12 5.20
C ALA A 53 -16.58 9.46 5.93
N GLY A 54 -15.99 10.57 5.45
CA GLY A 54 -16.02 11.87 6.11
C GLY A 54 -15.18 11.94 7.39
N GLU A 55 -14.23 11.02 7.55
CA GLU A 55 -13.39 10.86 8.75
C GLU A 55 -12.12 11.73 8.66
N LEU A 56 -12.26 13.03 8.90
CA LEU A 56 -11.17 14.01 8.78
C LEU A 56 -9.90 13.62 9.56
N ASP A 57 -10.05 13.08 10.77
CA ASP A 57 -8.91 12.67 11.60
C ASP A 57 -8.08 11.57 10.94
N GLY A 58 -8.74 10.61 10.30
CA GLY A 58 -8.10 9.53 9.55
C GLY A 58 -7.33 10.06 8.33
N VAL A 59 -7.93 10.99 7.59
CA VAL A 59 -7.30 11.66 6.44
C VAL A 59 -6.04 12.42 6.89
N VAL A 60 -6.16 13.24 7.92
CA VAL A 60 -5.07 14.13 8.38
C VAL A 60 -3.94 13.35 9.05
N ALA A 61 -4.21 12.20 9.65
CA ALA A 61 -3.20 11.36 10.29
C ALA A 61 -2.12 10.86 9.31
N ALA A 62 -2.38 10.84 8.01
CA ALA A 62 -1.41 10.46 6.99
C ALA A 62 -0.33 11.54 6.75
N TYR A 63 -0.59 12.80 7.09
CA TYR A 63 0.35 13.90 6.84
C TYR A 63 1.41 14.03 7.94
N ALA A 64 2.63 14.41 7.55
CA ALA A 64 3.67 14.84 8.47
C ALA A 64 3.28 16.19 9.12
N GLU A 65 3.86 16.52 10.27
CA GLU A 65 3.53 17.76 10.98
C GLU A 65 3.85 19.02 10.16
N ASP A 66 4.95 18.96 9.40
CA ASP A 66 5.47 20.00 8.52
C ASP A 66 5.09 19.78 7.03
N ALA A 67 4.09 18.96 6.74
CA ALA A 67 3.67 18.64 5.38
C ALA A 67 3.22 19.88 4.60
N VAL A 68 3.35 19.81 3.28
CA VAL A 68 2.85 20.84 2.36
C VAL A 68 1.78 20.21 1.46
N TYR A 69 0.61 20.82 1.42
CA TYR A 69 -0.48 20.44 0.53
C TYR A 69 -0.63 21.50 -0.56
N LEU A 70 -0.68 21.06 -1.80
CA LEU A 70 -0.67 21.88 -3.00
C LEU A 70 -1.97 21.68 -3.79
N PRO A 71 -3.10 22.24 -3.33
CA PRO A 71 -4.38 22.13 -4.03
C PRO A 71 -4.38 22.96 -5.31
N PRO A 72 -5.13 22.56 -6.35
CA PRO A 72 -5.27 23.36 -7.54
C PRO A 72 -5.99 24.70 -7.24
N HIS A 73 -5.59 25.75 -7.92
CA HIS A 73 -6.19 27.10 -7.83
C HIS A 73 -6.17 27.74 -6.43
N HIS A 74 -5.35 27.26 -5.53
CA HIS A 74 -5.17 27.80 -4.19
C HIS A 74 -3.67 27.91 -3.85
N GLU A 75 -3.36 28.75 -2.88
CA GLU A 75 -2.02 28.81 -2.31
C GLU A 75 -1.64 27.52 -1.61
N ALA A 76 -0.34 27.26 -1.48
CA ALA A 76 0.18 26.13 -0.74
C ALA A 76 -0.24 26.20 0.74
N VAL A 77 -0.70 25.08 1.28
CA VAL A 77 -1.12 24.94 2.67
C VAL A 77 0.00 24.25 3.46
N HIS A 78 0.55 24.93 4.45
CA HIS A 78 1.70 24.47 5.21
C HIS A 78 1.34 23.97 6.60
N GLY A 79 1.78 22.76 6.91
CA GLY A 79 1.63 22.11 8.21
C GLY A 79 0.29 21.38 8.36
N ARG A 80 0.34 20.25 9.11
CA ARG A 80 -0.79 19.33 9.32
C ARG A 80 -2.06 20.05 9.81
N GLU A 81 -1.95 20.98 10.73
CA GLU A 81 -3.10 21.68 11.28
C GLU A 81 -3.75 22.66 10.30
N ALA A 82 -2.96 23.31 9.43
CA ALA A 82 -3.52 24.12 8.36
C ALA A 82 -4.18 23.24 7.29
N ILE A 83 -3.57 22.10 6.95
CA ILE A 83 -4.15 21.10 6.06
C ILE A 83 -5.47 20.58 6.64
N ARG A 84 -5.56 20.31 7.93
CA ARG A 84 -6.80 19.93 8.63
C ARG A 84 -7.90 20.96 8.38
N ARG A 85 -7.60 22.24 8.62
CA ARG A 85 -8.59 23.31 8.42
C ARG A 85 -9.04 23.40 6.97
N TYR A 86 -8.11 23.26 6.03
CA TYR A 86 -8.41 23.28 4.60
C TYR A 86 -9.32 22.12 4.19
N LEU A 87 -8.94 20.88 4.53
CA LEU A 87 -9.65 19.67 4.11
C LEU A 87 -11.04 19.51 4.77
N LYS A 88 -11.28 20.18 5.90
CA LYS A 88 -12.58 20.18 6.55
C LYS A 88 -13.71 20.72 5.64
N VAL A 89 -13.39 21.67 4.77
CA VAL A 89 -14.38 22.30 3.88
C VAL A 89 -14.86 21.34 2.79
N PRO A 90 -14.00 20.77 1.94
CA PRO A 90 -14.45 19.84 0.90
C PRO A 90 -15.05 18.55 1.48
N LEU A 91 -14.56 18.05 2.62
CA LEU A 91 -15.21 16.94 3.31
C LEU A 91 -16.63 17.29 3.76
N GLY A 92 -16.83 18.49 4.30
CA GLY A 92 -18.15 18.98 4.72
C GLY A 92 -19.11 19.17 3.55
N HIS A 93 -18.61 19.34 2.33
CA HIS A 93 -19.43 19.42 1.10
C HIS A 93 -19.68 18.06 0.44
N SER A 94 -19.41 16.95 1.15
CA SER A 94 -19.71 15.59 0.69
C SER A 94 -19.07 15.20 -0.66
N VAL A 95 -17.86 15.69 -0.93
CA VAL A 95 -17.03 15.15 -2.01
C VAL A 95 -16.77 13.67 -1.72
N SER A 96 -17.18 12.78 -2.63
CA SER A 96 -17.26 11.35 -2.41
C SER A 96 -16.67 10.54 -3.57
N ASP A 97 -16.74 9.24 -3.44
CA ASP A 97 -16.31 8.27 -4.47
C ASP A 97 -14.84 8.45 -4.89
N LEU A 98 -14.03 9.04 -3.98
CA LEU A 98 -12.61 9.22 -4.23
C LEU A 98 -11.92 7.86 -4.35
N ALA A 99 -11.24 7.68 -5.47
CA ALA A 99 -10.42 6.52 -5.75
C ALA A 99 -9.13 6.92 -6.45
N PHE A 100 -8.04 6.24 -6.10
CA PHE A 100 -6.73 6.42 -6.71
C PHE A 100 -6.36 5.23 -7.59
N GLU A 101 -5.71 5.52 -8.71
CA GLU A 101 -5.04 4.53 -9.53
C GLU A 101 -3.55 4.87 -9.56
N VAL A 102 -2.76 4.10 -8.83
CA VAL A 102 -1.31 4.33 -8.67
C VAL A 102 -0.58 3.83 -9.90
N ALA A 103 0.05 4.72 -10.66
CA ALA A 103 0.89 4.37 -11.80
C ALA A 103 2.21 3.74 -11.36
N TYR A 104 2.92 4.36 -10.43
CA TYR A 104 4.14 3.80 -9.83
C TYR A 104 4.44 4.41 -8.45
N ILE A 105 5.20 3.66 -7.67
CA ILE A 105 5.81 4.11 -6.41
C ILE A 105 7.31 3.85 -6.49
N LYS A 106 8.12 4.85 -6.19
CA LYS A 106 9.57 4.74 -6.10
C LYS A 106 10.06 5.19 -4.73
N GLN A 107 11.19 4.63 -4.29
CA GLN A 107 11.80 4.97 -3.01
C GLN A 107 13.29 5.21 -3.19
N GLN A 108 13.79 6.22 -2.46
CA GLN A 108 15.23 6.45 -2.29
C GLN A 108 15.51 6.80 -0.82
N GLY A 109 16.12 5.87 -0.10
CA GLY A 109 16.38 6.04 1.33
C GLY A 109 15.09 6.26 2.14
N PRO A 110 15.01 7.33 2.94
CA PRO A 110 13.84 7.63 3.75
C PRO A 110 12.72 8.38 3.01
N ILE A 111 12.90 8.63 1.72
CA ILE A 111 11.93 9.33 0.86
C ILE A 111 11.36 8.34 -0.15
N ALA A 112 10.06 8.46 -0.41
CA ALA A 112 9.40 7.79 -1.49
C ALA A 112 8.45 8.77 -2.18
N TRP A 113 8.06 8.47 -3.41
CA TRP A 113 7.02 9.21 -4.10
C TRP A 113 6.16 8.26 -4.91
N ASP A 114 4.92 8.63 -5.08
CA ASP A 114 3.99 7.98 -5.96
C ASP A 114 3.30 8.96 -6.89
N VAL A 115 2.97 8.45 -8.06
CA VAL A 115 2.28 9.18 -9.12
C VAL A 115 1.11 8.33 -9.58
N GLY A 116 0.01 8.97 -9.84
CA GLY A 116 -1.18 8.28 -10.32
C GLY A 116 -2.27 9.25 -10.77
N THR A 117 -3.43 8.66 -10.97
CA THR A 117 -4.66 9.39 -11.27
C THR A 117 -5.66 9.24 -10.14
N TYR A 118 -6.60 10.15 -10.09
CA TYR A 118 -7.74 10.08 -9.17
C TYR A 118 -9.04 10.30 -9.94
N ARG A 119 -10.12 9.87 -9.32
CA ARG A 119 -11.48 10.24 -9.66
C ARG A 119 -12.26 10.49 -8.38
N MET A 120 -13.21 11.42 -8.43
CA MET A 120 -14.10 11.73 -7.30
C MET A 120 -15.40 12.33 -7.80
N THR A 121 -16.41 12.37 -6.94
CA THR A 121 -17.72 12.97 -7.20
C THR A 121 -17.86 14.26 -6.38
N ILE A 122 -18.18 15.35 -7.04
CA ILE A 122 -18.35 16.68 -6.43
C ILE A 122 -19.82 17.07 -6.53
N PRO A 123 -20.54 17.22 -5.39
CA PRO A 123 -21.89 17.76 -5.40
C PRO A 123 -21.90 19.20 -5.90
N GLN A 124 -22.90 19.55 -6.68
CA GLN A 124 -23.11 20.90 -7.21
C GLN A 124 -24.22 21.62 -6.41
N SER A 125 -24.24 22.96 -6.47
CA SER A 125 -25.22 23.79 -5.77
C SER A 125 -26.67 23.57 -6.23
N ASP A 126 -26.86 23.07 -7.45
CA ASP A 126 -28.17 22.73 -8.02
C ASP A 126 -28.66 21.33 -7.65
N GLY A 127 -27.92 20.60 -6.78
CA GLY A 127 -28.23 19.24 -6.36
C GLY A 127 -27.74 18.16 -7.33
N THR A 128 -27.14 18.52 -8.47
CA THR A 128 -26.50 17.57 -9.37
C THR A 128 -25.15 17.11 -8.85
N LYS A 129 -24.56 16.10 -9.45
CA LYS A 129 -23.23 15.59 -9.16
C LYS A 129 -22.35 15.71 -10.39
N LYS A 130 -21.12 16.19 -10.21
CA LYS A 130 -20.10 16.26 -11.25
C LYS A 130 -18.96 15.31 -10.92
N GLU A 131 -18.58 14.47 -11.86
CA GLU A 131 -17.35 13.69 -11.75
C GLU A 131 -16.15 14.60 -12.03
N ASP A 132 -15.14 14.52 -11.19
CA ASP A 132 -13.81 15.09 -11.43
C ASP A 132 -12.77 13.99 -11.47
N ARG A 133 -11.77 14.18 -12.34
CA ARG A 133 -10.64 13.27 -12.52
C ARG A 133 -9.39 14.05 -12.83
N GLY A 134 -8.26 13.48 -12.47
CA GLY A 134 -6.99 14.14 -12.71
C GLY A 134 -5.81 13.28 -12.29
N LYS A 135 -4.72 13.94 -12.02
CA LYS A 135 -3.44 13.34 -11.65
C LYS A 135 -2.94 13.89 -10.33
N TYR A 136 -2.11 13.10 -9.66
CA TYR A 136 -1.49 13.50 -8.40
C TYR A 136 -0.03 13.06 -8.33
N LEU A 137 0.72 13.76 -7.50
CA LEU A 137 2.07 13.41 -7.05
C LEU A 137 2.11 13.56 -5.54
N SER A 138 2.40 12.49 -4.84
CA SER A 138 2.61 12.49 -3.40
C SER A 138 4.07 12.17 -3.06
N VAL A 139 4.64 12.90 -2.12
CA VAL A 139 5.97 12.66 -1.55
C VAL A 139 5.81 12.18 -0.12
N TRP A 140 6.40 11.05 0.16
CA TRP A 140 6.37 10.35 1.45
C TRP A 140 7.72 10.44 2.14
N ARG A 141 7.70 10.67 3.44
CA ARG A 141 8.89 10.65 4.28
C ARG A 141 8.73 9.61 5.39
N ARG A 142 9.77 8.82 5.61
CA ARG A 142 9.79 7.86 6.72
C ARG A 142 10.18 8.56 8.01
N VAL A 143 9.27 8.56 8.99
CA VAL A 143 9.47 9.07 10.34
C VAL A 143 9.40 7.89 11.31
N GLY A 144 10.55 7.46 11.84
CA GLY A 144 10.65 6.23 12.60
C GLY A 144 10.25 5.01 11.77
N LYS A 145 9.18 4.34 12.15
CA LYS A 145 8.62 3.16 11.45
C LYS A 145 7.47 3.50 10.51
N LYS A 146 7.04 4.75 10.47
CA LYS A 146 5.86 5.19 9.67
C LYS A 146 6.29 5.93 8.41
N TRP A 147 5.51 5.79 7.36
CA TRP A 147 5.53 6.65 6.19
C TRP A 147 4.44 7.69 6.33
N LEU A 148 4.78 8.96 6.15
CA LEU A 148 3.86 10.09 6.22
C LEU A 148 3.99 10.96 4.97
N LEU A 149 2.90 11.54 4.51
CA LEU A 149 2.87 12.54 3.45
C LEU A 149 3.67 13.76 3.87
N ALA A 150 4.72 14.08 3.13
CA ALA A 150 5.54 15.28 3.29
C ALA A 150 5.12 16.38 2.31
N ALA A 151 4.69 15.98 1.11
CA ALA A 151 4.06 16.88 0.15
C ALA A 151 2.99 16.12 -0.64
N ASP A 152 1.94 16.82 -1.03
CA ASP A 152 0.82 16.27 -1.77
C ASP A 152 0.28 17.31 -2.75
N ALA A 153 0.28 16.98 -4.03
CA ALA A 153 -0.13 17.86 -5.12
C ALA A 153 -1.07 17.12 -6.07
N TRP A 154 -2.10 17.79 -6.52
CA TRP A 154 -3.02 17.24 -7.51
C TRP A 154 -3.56 18.30 -8.45
N SER A 155 -4.06 17.89 -9.59
CA SER A 155 -4.73 18.78 -10.54
C SER A 155 -5.78 18.04 -11.34
N SER A 156 -6.90 18.71 -11.63
CA SER A 156 -7.94 18.21 -12.50
C SER A 156 -7.46 18.17 -13.96
N ASP A 157 -7.96 17.19 -14.72
CA ASP A 157 -7.80 17.11 -16.17
C ASP A 157 -9.00 17.75 -16.91
N LEU A 158 -10.00 18.17 -16.14
CA LEU A 158 -11.16 18.88 -16.68
C LEU A 158 -10.89 20.39 -16.71
N PRO A 159 -11.44 21.12 -17.69
CA PRO A 159 -11.33 22.56 -17.72
C PRO A 159 -12.00 23.18 -16.48
N PRO A 160 -11.49 24.32 -15.99
CA PRO A 160 -12.16 25.05 -14.92
C PRO A 160 -13.64 25.29 -15.28
N SER A 161 -14.53 25.19 -14.29
CA SER A 161 -15.93 25.58 -14.48
C SER A 161 -15.98 27.09 -14.78
N ALA A 162 -16.69 27.46 -15.83
CA ALA A 162 -16.92 28.86 -16.18
C ALA A 162 -17.73 29.58 -15.10
#